data_84e2ed49f5bd672f6d6a9ca3377fdae5
#
_entry.id   84e2ed49f5bd672f6d6a9ca3377fdae5
#
_cell.length_a   1.000
_cell.length_b   1.000
_cell.length_c   1.000
_cell.angle_alpha   90.00
_cell.angle_beta   90.00
_cell.angle_gamma   90.00
#
_symmetry.space_group_name_H-M   'P 1'
#
loop_
_entity.id
_entity.type
_entity.pdbx_description
1 polymer ?
#
loop_
_entity_poly.entity_id
_entity_poly.type
_entity_poly.pdbx_seq_one_letter_code
_entity_poly.pdbx_strand_id
1 'polypeptide(L)'
;AHNVKHVPHSMGIGVNSHDMNRQQGMRIPMIHRLVLLCLLLILGGANSAAGKLNIVFILIDDMGWTDLGCYGSRYYETPNVDRLARQGMQFSDAYAASCVCSPTRASILTGKYPGRLHITHAIPIQGAERIKEPLPLLEAIYKKNLPLEEVTIAETLKDAGYVSASMGKWHVCWDREFYPEHQGFDLNVGGNNMGNPGNYFFPYNGKWRMTPKHPFTRWNTLPDGENGEYLTDRLTDEAVAFIEKNKDRPFFLYLSHYAVHTPLQAKKKIIAKYEEKPATEHHDNPTYAAMIESVDKSVGRVVKRLEKLGLTEKTVIIFTSDNGGHGKITSHYPLRGNKGNFYEGGIRVPLIVKWPGVVKPESKCKVPVISTDFYPTILAMAGLAQRPKQHVDGASIVPLLKQDENIRRDALYWHYPNYIGAGHPGGARPCSVIRRGDWKLIESFEDNRLELYNLKDDLGEQEDLASSMPEKTQELHRMLKQWRAEAKVQMPKRNPDYDPK
;
A
#
# COMPACT_ATOMS: atom_id res chain seq x y z
N ALA A 1 -19.37 -40.15 61.17
CA ALA A 1 -20.00 -40.30 62.47
C ALA A 1 -21.04 -39.18 62.66
N HIS A 2 -22.26 -39.61 62.61
CA HIS A 2 -23.39 -39.30 63.44
C HIS A 2 -23.78 -37.82 63.69
N ASN A 3 -24.91 -37.39 63.59
CA ASN A 3 -26.32 -37.77 63.67
C ASN A 3 -27.11 -36.44 63.84
N VAL A 4 -28.13 -36.21 63.11
CA VAL A 4 -29.57 -36.51 63.28
C VAL A 4 -30.32 -35.62 64.27
N LYS A 5 -31.44 -35.04 63.76
CA LYS A 5 -32.75 -34.73 64.39
C LYS A 5 -32.85 -33.40 65.18
N HIS A 6 -33.91 -32.68 65.24
CA HIS A 6 -35.37 -32.92 65.06
C HIS A 6 -36.13 -31.59 64.93
N VAL A 7 -37.25 -31.64 64.21
CA VAL A 7 -38.43 -30.73 64.28
C VAL A 7 -39.20 -30.99 65.60
N PRO A 8 -40.00 -30.09 66.21
CA PRO A 8 -41.41 -30.03 65.80
C PRO A 8 -42.16 -28.69 66.03
N HIS A 9 -43.25 -28.57 65.27
CA HIS A 9 -44.64 -28.17 65.58
C HIS A 9 -44.88 -26.96 66.55
N SER A 10 -45.90 -26.16 66.41
CA SER A 10 -47.26 -26.18 65.78
C SER A 10 -48.02 -24.91 66.17
N MET A 11 -49.21 -24.76 65.51
CA MET A 11 -50.37 -23.94 65.87
C MET A 11 -50.25 -22.44 65.56
N GLY A 12 -51.12 -21.80 64.82
CA GLY A 12 -52.50 -22.12 64.44
C GLY A 12 -53.36 -20.95 64.84
N ILE A 13 -54.39 -20.62 64.02
CA ILE A 13 -55.48 -19.64 64.17
C ILE A 13 -55.19 -18.44 63.23
N GLY A 14 -55.86 -18.23 62.14
CA GLY A 14 -57.29 -18.33 61.81
C GLY A 14 -57.85 -16.91 61.67
N VAL A 15 -58.53 -16.72 60.56
CA VAL A 15 -59.61 -15.79 60.32
C VAL A 15 -59.49 -14.69 59.28
N ASN A 16 -60.13 -14.96 58.17
CA ASN A 16 -61.02 -14.15 57.33
C ASN A 16 -60.55 -12.83 56.68
N SER A 17 -60.64 -12.89 55.41
CA SER A 17 -61.63 -12.24 54.50
C SER A 17 -61.28 -10.88 53.92
N HIS A 18 -61.38 -10.91 52.59
CA HIS A 18 -61.80 -9.80 51.71
C HIS A 18 -61.04 -8.48 51.80
N ASP A 19 -60.17 -8.30 50.83
CA ASP A 19 -60.29 -7.09 50.01
C ASP A 19 -59.70 -7.27 48.63
N MET A 20 -60.48 -6.99 47.61
CA MET A 20 -60.15 -7.01 46.20
C MET A 20 -59.26 -5.82 45.86
N ASN A 21 -57.99 -6.09 45.59
CA ASN A 21 -57.12 -5.05 45.06
C ASN A 21 -57.22 -5.00 43.52
N ARG A 22 -57.98 -4.01 43.03
CA ARG A 22 -58.02 -3.58 41.63
C ARG A 22 -56.62 -3.15 41.19
N GLN A 23 -55.92 -4.03 40.48
CA GLN A 23 -54.82 -3.57 39.61
C GLN A 23 -55.43 -2.84 38.41
N GLN A 24 -55.50 -1.52 38.48
CA GLN A 24 -55.71 -0.66 37.32
C GLN A 24 -54.44 -0.73 36.47
N GLY A 25 -54.40 -1.65 35.51
CA GLY A 25 -53.44 -1.64 34.42
C GLY A 25 -53.66 -0.38 33.60
N MET A 26 -52.72 0.56 33.71
CA MET A 26 -52.68 1.78 32.90
C MET A 26 -52.53 1.39 31.45
N ARG A 27 -53.65 1.27 30.72
CA ARG A 27 -53.67 1.06 29.27
C ARG A 27 -53.20 2.33 28.59
N ILE A 28 -51.92 2.36 28.14
CA ILE A 28 -51.42 3.42 27.29
C ILE A 28 -52.30 3.42 26.03
N PRO A 29 -52.94 4.54 25.68
CA PRO A 29 -53.79 4.62 24.48
C PRO A 29 -53.02 4.22 23.24
N MET A 30 -53.66 3.51 22.32
CA MET A 30 -53.07 3.00 21.08
C MET A 30 -52.36 4.09 20.25
N ILE A 31 -52.85 5.33 20.34
CA ILE A 31 -52.26 6.51 19.71
C ILE A 31 -50.85 6.81 20.29
N HIS A 32 -50.62 6.67 21.60
CA HIS A 32 -49.32 6.88 22.23
C HIS A 32 -48.32 5.78 21.85
N ARG A 33 -48.79 4.54 21.62
CA ARG A 33 -47.97 3.44 21.11
C ARG A 33 -47.55 3.68 19.65
N LEU A 34 -48.47 4.22 18.82
CA LEU A 34 -48.14 4.58 17.44
C LEU A 34 -47.15 5.75 17.36
N VAL A 35 -47.35 6.77 18.20
CA VAL A 35 -46.44 7.93 18.27
C VAL A 35 -45.07 7.51 18.81
N LEU A 36 -44.99 6.62 19.80
CA LEU A 36 -43.71 6.08 20.29
C LEU A 36 -43.01 5.19 19.25
N LEU A 37 -43.77 4.41 18.47
CA LEU A 37 -43.21 3.60 17.37
C LEU A 37 -42.72 4.47 16.21
N CYS A 38 -43.43 5.53 15.87
CA CYS A 38 -43.01 6.52 14.87
C CYS A 38 -41.79 7.32 15.35
N LEU A 39 -41.68 7.70 16.61
CA LEU A 39 -40.54 8.34 17.21
C LEU A 39 -39.32 7.39 17.27
N LEU A 40 -39.49 6.10 17.56
CA LEU A 40 -38.45 5.10 17.51
C LEU A 40 -38.01 4.80 16.06
N LEU A 41 -38.92 4.87 15.09
CA LEU A 41 -38.56 4.75 13.66
C LEU A 41 -37.84 6.01 13.14
N ILE A 42 -38.17 7.20 13.65
CA ILE A 42 -37.49 8.45 13.32
C ILE A 42 -36.10 8.52 14.01
N LEU A 43 -35.96 8.01 15.24
CA LEU A 43 -34.68 7.92 15.96
C LEU A 43 -33.81 6.74 15.49
N GLY A 44 -34.40 5.68 14.96
CA GLY A 44 -33.69 4.57 14.32
C GLY A 44 -33.21 4.89 12.90
N GLY A 45 -33.76 5.94 12.27
CA GLY A 45 -33.38 6.39 10.92
C GLY A 45 -32.28 7.46 10.87
N ALA A 46 -31.81 7.96 12.01
CA ALA A 46 -30.71 8.88 12.12
C ALA A 46 -29.34 8.18 12.20
N ASN A 47 -29.21 6.97 11.64
CA ASN A 47 -27.91 6.51 11.18
C ASN A 47 -27.56 7.36 9.98
N SER A 48 -26.77 8.39 10.25
CA SER A 48 -26.11 9.30 9.34
C SER A 48 -25.95 8.70 7.95
N ALA A 49 -26.73 9.19 6.98
CA ALA A 49 -26.40 9.14 5.58
C ALA A 49 -25.17 10.06 5.33
N ALA A 50 -24.09 9.83 6.06
CA ALA A 50 -22.77 10.27 5.64
C ALA A 50 -22.52 9.53 4.33
N GLY A 51 -22.69 10.24 3.21
CA GLY A 51 -22.52 9.67 1.88
C GLY A 51 -21.19 8.96 1.80
N LYS A 52 -21.12 7.83 1.08
CA LYS A 52 -19.90 7.06 0.90
C LYS A 52 -18.75 7.99 0.49
N LEU A 53 -17.58 7.80 1.07
CA LEU A 53 -16.39 8.59 0.77
C LEU A 53 -15.85 8.25 -0.63
N ASN A 54 -15.37 9.22 -1.35
CA ASN A 54 -14.51 8.98 -2.50
C ASN A 54 -13.10 8.61 -2.01
N ILE A 55 -12.41 7.77 -2.76
CA ILE A 55 -11.07 7.33 -2.42
C ILE A 55 -10.16 7.60 -3.63
N VAL A 56 -9.12 8.39 -3.42
CA VAL A 56 -8.07 8.66 -4.41
C VAL A 56 -6.77 8.06 -3.88
N PHE A 57 -6.28 7.01 -4.53
CA PHE A 57 -5.02 6.36 -4.21
C PHE A 57 -3.99 6.73 -5.27
N ILE A 58 -3.00 7.52 -4.87
CA ILE A 58 -1.92 8.00 -5.76
C ILE A 58 -0.67 7.17 -5.45
N LEU A 59 -0.25 6.36 -6.42
CA LEU A 59 0.93 5.51 -6.32
C LEU A 59 2.00 5.97 -7.30
N ILE A 60 3.19 6.23 -6.79
CA ILE A 60 4.34 6.68 -7.57
C ILE A 60 5.29 5.50 -7.76
N ASP A 61 5.88 5.40 -8.94
CA ASP A 61 6.81 4.34 -9.29
C ASP A 61 8.26 4.77 -9.02
N ASP A 62 8.99 4.03 -8.21
CA ASP A 62 10.40 4.26 -7.86
C ASP A 62 10.68 5.61 -7.14
N MET A 63 9.76 6.15 -6.38
CA MET A 63 10.02 7.36 -5.58
C MET A 63 10.67 7.01 -4.24
N GLY A 64 11.86 7.56 -3.99
CA GLY A 64 12.56 7.38 -2.73
C GLY A 64 11.89 8.08 -1.55
N TRP A 65 12.15 7.58 -0.33
CA TRP A 65 11.59 8.14 0.90
C TRP A 65 11.96 9.61 1.09
N THR A 66 13.17 10.03 0.68
CA THR A 66 13.68 11.40 0.82
C THR A 66 13.40 12.30 -0.39
N ASP A 67 12.63 11.85 -1.38
CA ASP A 67 12.45 12.57 -2.64
C ASP A 67 11.40 13.70 -2.61
N LEU A 68 10.84 14.00 -1.44
CA LEU A 68 9.82 15.04 -1.24
C LEU A 68 10.29 16.11 -0.26
N GLY A 69 9.85 17.36 -0.44
CA GLY A 69 10.16 18.46 0.47
C GLY A 69 9.75 18.16 1.91
N CYS A 70 8.53 17.64 2.12
CA CYS A 70 8.05 17.23 3.45
C CYS A 70 8.78 16.02 4.06
N TYR A 71 9.60 15.31 3.28
CA TYR A 71 10.50 14.24 3.74
C TYR A 71 11.99 14.65 3.72
N GLY A 72 12.28 15.94 3.49
CA GLY A 72 13.62 16.52 3.71
C GLY A 72 14.40 16.91 2.46
N SER A 73 13.88 16.66 1.25
CA SER A 73 14.54 17.16 0.03
C SER A 73 14.57 18.68 0.01
N ARG A 74 15.75 19.22 -0.28
CA ARG A 74 15.95 20.67 -0.56
C ARG A 74 16.11 20.95 -2.05
N TYR A 75 16.32 19.93 -2.84
CA TYR A 75 16.52 20.04 -4.28
C TYR A 75 15.22 19.85 -5.04
N TYR A 76 14.46 18.79 -4.73
CA TYR A 76 13.18 18.49 -5.37
C TYR A 76 12.06 19.36 -4.77
N GLU A 77 11.31 20.05 -5.63
CA GLU A 77 10.25 20.97 -5.23
C GLU A 77 8.90 20.30 -5.35
N THR A 78 8.24 20.08 -4.21
CA THR A 78 6.98 19.34 -4.14
C THR A 78 5.88 20.09 -3.35
N PRO A 79 5.62 21.39 -3.68
CA PRO A 79 4.75 22.24 -2.86
C PRO A 79 3.31 21.72 -2.73
N ASN A 80 2.79 20.98 -3.71
CA ASN A 80 1.44 20.41 -3.65
C ASN A 80 1.38 19.18 -2.76
N VAL A 81 2.37 18.26 -2.86
CA VAL A 81 2.50 17.11 -1.97
C VAL A 81 2.80 17.58 -0.55
N ASP A 82 3.65 18.57 -0.36
CA ASP A 82 3.94 19.17 0.95
C ASP A 82 2.69 19.80 1.58
N ARG A 83 1.84 20.42 0.76
CA ARG A 83 0.52 20.92 1.21
C ARG A 83 -0.41 19.77 1.59
N LEU A 84 -0.43 18.68 0.81
CA LEU A 84 -1.20 17.49 1.15
C LEU A 84 -0.75 16.90 2.51
N ALA A 85 0.56 16.85 2.76
CA ALA A 85 1.13 16.41 4.04
C ALA A 85 0.68 17.30 5.21
N ARG A 86 0.71 18.63 5.02
CA ARG A 86 0.20 19.57 6.04
C ARG A 86 -1.31 19.44 6.29
N GLN A 87 -2.08 18.99 5.31
CA GLN A 87 -3.54 18.78 5.44
C GLN A 87 -3.89 17.36 5.93
N GLY A 88 -2.91 16.50 6.15
CA GLY A 88 -3.09 15.10 6.49
C GLY A 88 -2.11 14.62 7.56
N MET A 89 -1.90 13.30 7.55
CA MET A 89 -0.91 12.61 8.38
C MET A 89 0.23 12.10 7.51
N GLN A 90 1.45 12.36 7.96
CA GLN A 90 2.68 11.85 7.38
C GLN A 90 3.19 10.66 8.18
N PHE A 91 3.52 9.55 7.52
CA PHE A 91 4.12 8.38 8.15
C PHE A 91 5.62 8.36 7.91
N SER A 92 6.41 8.25 8.98
CA SER A 92 7.86 8.10 8.87
C SER A 92 8.29 6.65 8.62
N ASP A 93 7.47 5.68 9.04
CA ASP A 93 7.76 4.25 9.03
C ASP A 93 6.77 3.48 8.16
N ALA A 94 6.60 3.94 6.91
CA ALA A 94 5.80 3.24 5.91
C ALA A 94 6.67 2.41 4.98
N TYR A 95 6.20 1.19 4.67
CA TYR A 95 6.97 0.21 3.92
C TYR A 95 6.24 -0.31 2.69
N ALA A 96 6.98 -0.45 1.61
CA ALA A 96 6.61 -1.29 0.49
C ALA A 96 6.73 -2.78 0.88
N ALA A 97 5.83 -3.62 0.39
CA ALA A 97 5.86 -5.05 0.66
C ALA A 97 6.97 -5.79 -0.08
N SER A 98 7.67 -5.12 -0.99
CA SER A 98 8.85 -5.62 -1.69
C SER A 98 9.75 -4.46 -2.12
N CYS A 99 10.98 -4.78 -2.47
CA CYS A 99 11.95 -3.83 -3.02
C CYS A 99 11.78 -3.58 -4.53
N VAL A 100 10.73 -4.15 -5.15
CA VAL A 100 10.39 -4.01 -6.58
C VAL A 100 8.88 -3.94 -6.79
N CYS A 101 8.48 -3.45 -7.97
CA CYS A 101 7.12 -2.98 -8.31
C CYS A 101 6.02 -4.05 -8.16
N SER A 102 6.04 -5.13 -8.98
CA SER A 102 4.91 -6.06 -9.11
C SER A 102 4.47 -6.69 -7.79
N PRO A 103 5.38 -7.19 -6.94
CA PRO A 103 5.01 -7.77 -5.65
C PRO A 103 4.29 -6.79 -4.73
N THR A 104 4.80 -5.56 -4.63
CA THR A 104 4.17 -4.53 -3.80
C THR A 104 2.79 -4.15 -4.31
N ARG A 105 2.63 -4.00 -5.64
CA ARG A 105 1.34 -3.67 -6.27
C ARG A 105 0.31 -4.77 -6.04
N ALA A 106 0.71 -6.04 -6.17
CA ALA A 106 -0.15 -7.18 -5.84
C ALA A 106 -0.57 -7.15 -4.36
N SER A 107 0.34 -6.81 -3.46
CA SER A 107 0.05 -6.69 -2.01
C SER A 107 -0.92 -5.55 -1.69
N ILE A 108 -0.79 -4.39 -2.34
CA ILE A 108 -1.74 -3.27 -2.22
C ILE A 108 -3.15 -3.73 -2.61
N LEU A 109 -3.27 -4.43 -3.74
CA LEU A 109 -4.56 -4.84 -4.30
C LEU A 109 -5.26 -5.94 -3.50
N THR A 110 -4.52 -6.79 -2.77
CA THR A 110 -5.04 -8.01 -2.15
C THR A 110 -4.97 -8.06 -0.63
N GLY A 111 -4.13 -7.22 -0.01
CA GLY A 111 -3.86 -7.29 1.42
C GLY A 111 -3.05 -8.52 1.86
N LYS A 112 -2.29 -9.13 0.93
CA LYS A 112 -1.45 -10.31 1.19
C LYS A 112 0.02 -10.03 0.91
N TYR A 113 0.91 -10.66 1.67
CA TYR A 113 2.34 -10.60 1.38
C TYR A 113 2.69 -11.24 0.03
N PRO A 114 3.72 -10.73 -0.68
CA PRO A 114 4.18 -11.28 -1.96
C PRO A 114 4.53 -12.77 -1.89
N GLY A 115 5.16 -13.19 -0.79
CA GLY A 115 5.50 -14.59 -0.58
C GLY A 115 4.28 -15.52 -0.52
N ARG A 116 3.15 -15.05 0.04
CA ARG A 116 1.89 -15.79 0.08
C ARG A 116 1.20 -15.84 -1.28
N LEU A 117 1.28 -14.76 -2.04
CA LEU A 117 0.74 -14.67 -3.40
C LEU A 117 1.57 -15.47 -4.41
N HIS A 118 2.83 -15.79 -4.07
CA HIS A 118 3.84 -16.30 -4.99
C HIS A 118 4.09 -15.35 -6.18
N ILE A 119 3.92 -14.04 -5.97
CA ILE A 119 4.32 -12.97 -6.89
C ILE A 119 5.49 -12.27 -6.22
N THR A 120 6.67 -12.84 -6.34
CA THR A 120 7.85 -12.40 -5.59
C THR A 120 8.86 -11.62 -6.43
N HIS A 121 8.62 -11.48 -7.73
CA HIS A 121 9.51 -10.76 -8.63
C HIS A 121 8.74 -9.77 -9.52
N ALA A 122 9.45 -8.78 -10.07
CA ALA A 122 8.87 -7.89 -11.09
C ALA A 122 8.50 -8.68 -12.35
N ILE A 123 7.30 -8.45 -12.88
CA ILE A 123 6.76 -9.15 -14.06
C ILE A 123 7.08 -8.32 -15.30
N PRO A 124 7.67 -8.84 -16.34
CA PRO A 124 8.19 -10.18 -16.60
C PRO A 124 9.73 -10.21 -16.59
N ILE A 125 10.36 -9.80 -15.54
CA ILE A 125 11.82 -9.87 -15.48
C ILE A 125 12.22 -11.31 -15.24
N GLN A 126 13.07 -11.81 -16.11
CA GLN A 126 13.81 -13.03 -15.93
C GLN A 126 15.09 -12.67 -15.15
N GLY A 127 15.10 -12.90 -13.83
CA GLY A 127 16.20 -12.48 -12.96
C GLY A 127 17.51 -13.17 -13.32
N ALA A 128 17.58 -14.46 -13.11
CA ALA A 128 18.78 -15.28 -13.33
C ALA A 128 19.18 -15.40 -14.81
N GLU A 129 18.23 -15.38 -15.75
CA GLU A 129 18.53 -15.49 -17.18
C GLU A 129 19.40 -14.33 -17.74
N ARG A 130 19.55 -13.24 -16.99
CA ARG A 130 20.43 -12.12 -17.35
C ARG A 130 21.83 -12.22 -16.74
N ILE A 131 22.04 -13.20 -15.86
CA ILE A 131 23.32 -13.43 -15.19
C ILE A 131 24.01 -14.56 -15.94
N LYS A 132 25.18 -14.27 -16.51
CA LYS A 132 25.93 -15.20 -17.36
C LYS A 132 26.63 -16.31 -16.57
N GLU A 133 26.91 -16.08 -15.30
CA GLU A 133 27.59 -17.01 -14.40
C GLU A 133 26.56 -17.82 -13.60
N PRO A 134 26.79 -19.11 -13.32
CA PRO A 134 25.93 -19.87 -12.43
C PRO A 134 25.83 -19.20 -11.06
N LEU A 135 24.60 -19.05 -10.56
CA LEU A 135 24.33 -18.46 -9.25
C LEU A 135 24.26 -19.55 -8.17
N PRO A 136 24.60 -19.23 -6.90
CA PRO A 136 24.56 -20.18 -5.79
C PRO A 136 23.21 -20.88 -5.59
N LEU A 137 22.11 -20.21 -5.97
CA LEU A 137 20.76 -20.72 -5.80
C LEU A 137 19.98 -20.68 -7.12
N LEU A 138 19.14 -21.66 -7.31
CA LEU A 138 18.05 -21.64 -8.29
C LEU A 138 16.89 -20.84 -7.68
N GLU A 139 16.39 -19.85 -8.43
CA GLU A 139 15.28 -19.01 -8.02
C GLU A 139 14.01 -19.82 -7.79
N ALA A 140 13.18 -19.39 -6.85
CA ALA A 140 11.83 -19.91 -6.72
C ALA A 140 10.97 -19.49 -7.93
N ILE A 141 10.12 -20.40 -8.38
CA ILE A 141 9.16 -20.11 -9.45
C ILE A 141 8.11 -19.16 -8.92
N TYR A 142 7.87 -18.06 -9.61
CA TYR A 142 6.85 -17.07 -9.23
C TYR A 142 5.73 -16.99 -10.27
N LYS A 143 4.54 -16.59 -9.82
CA LYS A 143 3.38 -16.36 -10.69
C LYS A 143 3.60 -15.05 -11.48
N LYS A 144 3.25 -15.09 -12.77
CA LYS A 144 3.37 -13.94 -13.68
C LYS A 144 2.08 -13.13 -13.81
N ASN A 145 1.03 -13.55 -13.15
CA ASN A 145 -0.28 -12.90 -13.16
C ASN A 145 -0.85 -12.89 -11.74
N LEU A 146 -1.51 -11.80 -11.37
CA LEU A 146 -2.35 -11.77 -10.19
C LEU A 146 -3.57 -12.68 -10.46
N PRO A 147 -3.71 -13.79 -9.71
CA PRO A 147 -4.81 -14.73 -9.97
C PRO A 147 -6.18 -14.07 -9.84
N LEU A 148 -7.13 -14.44 -10.71
CA LEU A 148 -8.50 -13.92 -10.69
C LEU A 148 -9.30 -14.42 -9.47
N GLU A 149 -8.81 -15.42 -8.75
CA GLU A 149 -9.38 -15.88 -7.48
C GLU A 149 -9.08 -14.97 -6.31
N GLU A 150 -8.11 -14.06 -6.46
CA GLU A 150 -7.81 -13.03 -5.46
C GLU A 150 -8.82 -11.90 -5.59
N VAL A 151 -9.62 -11.70 -4.55
CA VAL A 151 -10.59 -10.60 -4.54
C VAL A 151 -9.88 -9.29 -4.26
N THR A 152 -9.77 -8.43 -5.26
CA THR A 152 -9.10 -7.14 -5.17
C THR A 152 -9.89 -6.08 -4.39
N ILE A 153 -9.23 -4.98 -4.03
CA ILE A 153 -9.91 -3.79 -3.48
C ILE A 153 -10.98 -3.30 -4.44
N ALA A 154 -10.70 -3.27 -5.75
CA ALA A 154 -11.64 -2.75 -6.76
C ALA A 154 -12.91 -3.60 -6.84
N GLU A 155 -12.79 -4.93 -6.83
CA GLU A 155 -13.94 -5.84 -6.82
C GLU A 155 -14.78 -5.64 -5.56
N THR A 156 -14.13 -5.55 -4.38
CA THR A 156 -14.86 -5.32 -3.12
C THR A 156 -15.59 -3.98 -3.10
N LEU A 157 -14.98 -2.93 -3.63
CA LEU A 157 -15.62 -1.62 -3.74
C LEU A 157 -16.73 -1.59 -4.80
N LYS A 158 -16.57 -2.31 -5.90
CA LYS A 158 -17.60 -2.47 -6.94
C LYS A 158 -18.86 -3.12 -6.39
N ASP A 159 -18.72 -4.21 -5.61
CA ASP A 159 -19.83 -4.85 -4.90
C ASP A 159 -20.56 -3.87 -3.98
N ALA A 160 -19.84 -2.88 -3.46
CA ALA A 160 -20.40 -1.82 -2.61
C ALA A 160 -20.94 -0.61 -3.41
N GLY A 161 -21.01 -0.67 -4.74
CA GLY A 161 -21.57 0.38 -5.60
C GLY A 161 -20.61 1.55 -5.87
N TYR A 162 -19.32 1.36 -5.68
CA TYR A 162 -18.33 2.32 -6.17
C TYR A 162 -18.12 2.15 -7.68
N VAL A 163 -17.84 3.26 -8.36
CA VAL A 163 -17.24 3.21 -9.68
C VAL A 163 -15.72 3.37 -9.54
N SER A 164 -14.94 2.57 -10.26
CA SER A 164 -13.50 2.52 -10.09
C SER A 164 -12.74 2.72 -11.40
N ALA A 165 -11.57 3.37 -11.29
CA ALA A 165 -10.64 3.51 -12.40
C ALA A 165 -9.21 3.16 -11.96
N SER A 166 -8.52 2.36 -12.79
CA SER A 166 -7.07 2.17 -12.76
C SER A 166 -6.45 3.02 -13.87
N MET A 167 -5.59 3.98 -13.49
CA MET A 167 -4.96 4.90 -14.43
C MET A 167 -3.45 4.86 -14.29
N GLY A 168 -2.76 4.50 -15.35
CA GLY A 168 -1.31 4.35 -15.41
C GLY A 168 -0.84 2.93 -15.16
N LYS A 169 0.29 2.77 -14.48
CA LYS A 169 0.99 1.49 -14.33
C LYS A 169 0.18 0.45 -13.57
N TRP A 170 -0.08 -0.69 -14.23
CA TRP A 170 -0.66 -1.87 -13.63
C TRP A 170 0.41 -2.84 -13.13
N HIS A 171 1.09 -3.50 -14.05
CA HIS A 171 2.31 -4.30 -13.81
C HIS A 171 2.17 -5.44 -12.78
N VAL A 172 1.01 -6.06 -12.68
CA VAL A 172 0.77 -7.26 -11.87
C VAL A 172 0.33 -8.46 -12.70
N CYS A 173 0.57 -8.38 -14.00
CA CYS A 173 0.23 -9.45 -14.94
C CYS A 173 1.19 -9.46 -16.13
N TRP A 174 1.25 -10.63 -16.80
CA TRP A 174 1.85 -10.81 -18.12
C TRP A 174 0.80 -10.83 -19.21
N ASP A 175 -0.30 -11.54 -18.98
CA ASP A 175 -1.34 -11.81 -19.95
C ASP A 175 -2.48 -10.79 -19.82
N ARG A 176 -3.14 -10.48 -20.97
CA ARG A 176 -4.16 -9.43 -21.06
C ARG A 176 -5.43 -9.74 -20.28
N GLU A 177 -5.77 -11.01 -20.12
CA GLU A 177 -6.92 -11.46 -19.33
C GLU A 177 -6.82 -11.15 -17.83
N PHE A 178 -5.65 -10.65 -17.36
CA PHE A 178 -5.43 -10.18 -15.99
C PHE A 178 -5.25 -8.66 -15.88
N TYR A 179 -5.65 -7.91 -16.89
CA TYR A 179 -5.63 -6.45 -16.87
C TYR A 179 -6.66 -5.88 -15.87
N PRO A 180 -6.60 -4.59 -15.52
CA PRO A 180 -7.47 -3.98 -14.51
C PRO A 180 -8.96 -4.26 -14.69
N GLU A 181 -9.45 -4.27 -15.93
CA GLU A 181 -10.85 -4.53 -16.27
C GLU A 181 -11.34 -5.94 -15.87
N HIS A 182 -10.42 -6.90 -15.75
CA HIS A 182 -10.68 -8.26 -15.28
C HIS A 182 -10.41 -8.45 -13.78
N GLN A 183 -9.96 -7.39 -13.10
CA GLN A 183 -9.62 -7.34 -11.67
C GLN A 183 -10.52 -6.31 -10.93
N GLY A 184 -11.74 -6.08 -11.44
CA GLY A 184 -12.78 -5.30 -10.80
C GLY A 184 -12.85 -3.83 -11.16
N PHE A 185 -11.89 -3.26 -11.88
CA PHE A 185 -11.95 -1.86 -12.30
C PHE A 185 -12.93 -1.65 -13.46
N ASP A 186 -13.74 -0.60 -13.38
CA ASP A 186 -14.69 -0.24 -14.44
C ASP A 186 -14.03 0.49 -15.61
N LEU A 187 -12.89 1.13 -15.36
CA LEU A 187 -12.11 1.86 -16.36
C LEU A 187 -10.63 1.56 -16.21
N ASN A 188 -9.99 1.19 -17.32
CA ASN A 188 -8.54 1.04 -17.44
C ASN A 188 -8.00 2.09 -18.42
N VAL A 189 -7.09 2.95 -17.96
CA VAL A 189 -6.40 3.95 -18.78
C VAL A 189 -4.89 3.79 -18.63
N GLY A 190 -4.23 3.28 -19.64
CA GLY A 190 -2.78 3.09 -19.68
C GLY A 190 -2.26 1.90 -18.85
N GLY A 191 -3.14 1.14 -18.19
CA GLY A 191 -2.75 -0.06 -17.43
C GLY A 191 -2.51 -1.25 -18.36
N ASN A 192 -1.33 -1.86 -18.26
CA ASN A 192 -0.94 -3.03 -19.05
C ASN A 192 0.16 -3.83 -18.31
N ASN A 193 0.76 -4.80 -19.00
CA ASN A 193 1.82 -5.64 -18.46
C ASN A 193 3.20 -4.97 -18.39
N MET A 194 3.34 -3.72 -18.86
CA MET A 194 4.63 -3.05 -18.93
C MET A 194 5.02 -2.44 -17.58
N GLY A 195 6.28 -2.64 -17.18
CA GLY A 195 6.83 -2.08 -15.94
C GLY A 195 7.18 -0.60 -16.01
N ASN A 196 7.36 -0.05 -17.23
CA ASN A 196 7.65 1.35 -17.48
C ASN A 196 7.27 1.72 -18.91
N PRO A 197 7.13 3.00 -19.26
CA PRO A 197 6.90 3.43 -20.63
C PRO A 197 8.18 3.26 -21.47
N GLY A 198 8.02 3.04 -22.75
CA GLY A 198 9.15 3.11 -23.68
C GLY A 198 9.65 4.54 -23.91
N ASN A 199 8.74 5.51 -23.77
CA ASN A 199 8.96 6.94 -23.82
C ASN A 199 7.88 7.66 -23.00
N TYR A 200 8.24 8.72 -22.26
CA TYR A 200 7.28 9.54 -21.53
C TYR A 200 6.53 10.56 -22.41
N PHE A 201 6.96 10.73 -23.66
CA PHE A 201 6.26 11.59 -24.62
C PHE A 201 5.51 10.75 -25.65
N PHE A 202 4.32 11.23 -26.05
CA PHE A 202 3.52 10.58 -27.09
C PHE A 202 4.36 10.33 -28.36
N PRO A 203 4.28 9.15 -28.98
CA PRO A 203 3.29 8.07 -28.77
C PRO A 203 3.66 7.05 -27.68
N TYR A 204 4.50 7.39 -26.70
CA TYR A 204 4.94 6.57 -25.54
C TYR A 204 5.70 5.30 -25.92
N ASN A 205 5.95 5.10 -27.20
CA ASN A 205 6.65 3.95 -27.74
C ASN A 205 8.15 4.14 -27.65
N GLY A 206 8.85 3.14 -27.15
CA GLY A 206 10.30 3.10 -27.15
C GLY A 206 10.81 1.79 -27.73
N LYS A 207 12.11 1.71 -27.98
CA LYS A 207 12.76 0.45 -28.33
C LYS A 207 12.88 -0.43 -27.08
N TRP A 208 11.78 -1.04 -26.66
CA TRP A 208 11.79 -1.99 -25.57
C TRP A 208 12.38 -3.32 -26.04
N ARG A 209 13.52 -3.70 -25.49
CA ARG A 209 14.07 -5.04 -25.66
C ARG A 209 13.63 -5.93 -24.50
N MET A 210 12.35 -6.21 -24.37
CA MET A 210 11.91 -7.13 -23.33
C MET A 210 12.16 -8.59 -23.73
N THR A 211 11.81 -8.96 -24.92
CA THR A 211 12.27 -10.21 -25.56
C THR A 211 12.15 -10.10 -27.09
N PRO A 212 12.91 -10.88 -27.88
CA PRO A 212 12.72 -10.93 -29.35
C PRO A 212 11.33 -11.41 -29.77
N LYS A 213 10.59 -12.09 -28.88
CA LYS A 213 9.27 -12.68 -29.16
C LYS A 213 8.11 -11.73 -28.89
N HIS A 214 8.32 -10.61 -28.18
CA HIS A 214 7.30 -9.64 -27.87
C HIS A 214 7.80 -8.24 -28.23
N PRO A 215 7.71 -7.87 -29.52
CA PRO A 215 7.95 -6.50 -29.93
C PRO A 215 6.95 -5.60 -29.20
N PHE A 216 7.41 -4.45 -28.77
CA PHE A 216 6.56 -3.45 -28.14
C PHE A 216 5.40 -3.11 -29.07
N THR A 217 4.20 -3.49 -28.70
CA THR A 217 2.98 -3.07 -29.38
C THR A 217 2.49 -1.75 -28.75
N ARG A 218 1.89 -0.91 -29.60
CA ARG A 218 1.25 0.34 -29.18
C ARG A 218 0.42 0.15 -27.91
N TRP A 219 0.44 1.12 -27.02
CA TRP A 219 -0.37 1.12 -25.80
C TRP A 219 -1.87 1.21 -26.16
N ASN A 220 -2.50 0.07 -26.30
CA ASN A 220 -3.91 -0.05 -26.66
C ASN A 220 -4.89 0.28 -25.52
N THR A 221 -4.37 0.48 -24.30
CA THR A 221 -5.15 0.84 -23.10
C THR A 221 -5.14 2.35 -22.82
N LEU A 222 -4.43 3.14 -23.63
CA LEU A 222 -4.41 4.60 -23.57
C LEU A 222 -4.94 5.15 -24.88
N PRO A 223 -5.96 6.02 -24.88
CA PRO A 223 -6.45 6.68 -26.09
C PRO A 223 -5.36 7.43 -26.85
N ASP A 224 -5.57 7.67 -28.14
CA ASP A 224 -4.65 8.46 -28.95
C ASP A 224 -4.44 9.85 -28.39
N GLY A 225 -3.22 10.35 -28.49
CA GLY A 225 -2.79 11.65 -28.01
C GLY A 225 -2.09 12.46 -29.08
N GLU A 226 -1.54 13.59 -28.70
CA GLU A 226 -0.84 14.53 -29.56
C GLU A 226 0.67 14.44 -29.41
N ASN A 227 1.41 14.75 -30.47
CA ASN A 227 2.87 14.80 -30.41
C ASN A 227 3.35 15.79 -29.34
N GLY A 228 4.23 15.32 -28.46
CA GLY A 228 4.77 16.11 -27.34
C GLY A 228 3.95 16.04 -26.08
N GLU A 229 2.79 15.40 -26.09
CA GLU A 229 2.00 15.12 -24.87
C GLU A 229 2.85 14.29 -23.89
N TYR A 230 2.87 14.71 -22.62
CA TYR A 230 3.67 14.08 -21.57
C TYR A 230 2.81 13.12 -20.74
N LEU A 231 3.23 11.87 -20.60
CA LEU A 231 2.43 10.79 -20.01
C LEU A 231 1.87 11.12 -18.61
N THR A 232 2.67 11.74 -17.74
CA THR A 232 2.21 12.12 -16.41
C THR A 232 1.08 13.14 -16.48
N ASP A 233 1.15 14.11 -17.40
CA ASP A 233 0.08 15.10 -17.60
C ASP A 233 -1.17 14.42 -18.17
N ARG A 234 -0.99 13.54 -19.17
CA ARG A 234 -2.10 12.81 -19.78
C ARG A 234 -2.88 11.96 -18.79
N LEU A 235 -2.19 11.18 -17.96
CA LEU A 235 -2.84 10.40 -16.91
C LEU A 235 -3.56 11.29 -15.89
N THR A 236 -3.03 12.50 -15.66
CA THR A 236 -3.67 13.49 -14.80
C THR A 236 -4.94 14.06 -15.43
N ASP A 237 -4.95 14.31 -16.75
CA ASP A 237 -6.12 14.77 -17.49
C ASP A 237 -7.25 13.75 -17.43
N GLU A 238 -6.93 12.47 -17.63
CA GLU A 238 -7.88 11.37 -17.51
C GLU A 238 -8.43 11.23 -16.09
N ALA A 239 -7.57 11.38 -15.07
CA ALA A 239 -7.98 11.35 -13.67
C ALA A 239 -8.94 12.49 -13.32
N VAL A 240 -8.65 13.71 -13.79
CA VAL A 240 -9.51 14.88 -13.62
C VAL A 240 -10.86 14.67 -14.32
N ALA A 241 -10.86 14.18 -15.54
CA ALA A 241 -12.09 13.90 -16.30
C ALA A 241 -12.93 12.80 -15.62
N PHE A 242 -12.30 11.76 -15.08
CA PHE A 242 -12.99 10.71 -14.33
C PHE A 242 -13.66 11.25 -13.07
N ILE A 243 -12.97 12.11 -12.30
CA ILE A 243 -13.52 12.75 -11.11
C ILE A 243 -14.75 13.61 -11.46
N GLU A 244 -14.66 14.40 -12.53
CA GLU A 244 -15.78 15.22 -13.02
C GLU A 244 -17.00 14.39 -13.41
N LYS A 245 -16.78 13.34 -14.17
CA LYS A 245 -17.84 12.42 -14.64
C LYS A 245 -18.55 11.72 -13.50
N ASN A 246 -17.85 11.48 -12.38
CA ASN A 246 -18.35 10.69 -11.27
C ASN A 246 -18.60 11.49 -9.98
N LYS A 247 -18.66 12.82 -10.05
CA LYS A 247 -18.80 13.73 -8.90
C LYS A 247 -20.04 13.46 -8.02
N ASP A 248 -21.07 12.85 -8.58
CA ASP A 248 -22.37 12.64 -7.93
C ASP A 248 -22.54 11.22 -7.35
N ARG A 249 -21.49 10.39 -7.42
CA ARG A 249 -21.50 9.02 -6.89
C ARG A 249 -20.14 8.63 -6.29
N PRO A 250 -20.07 7.67 -5.37
CA PRO A 250 -18.81 7.27 -4.77
C PRO A 250 -17.88 6.65 -5.82
N PHE A 251 -16.61 7.03 -5.78
CA PHE A 251 -15.61 6.50 -6.71
C PHE A 251 -14.32 6.10 -6.00
N PHE A 252 -13.62 5.15 -6.63
CA PHE A 252 -12.26 4.75 -6.31
C PHE A 252 -11.35 5.04 -7.50
N LEU A 253 -10.44 5.98 -7.36
CA LEU A 253 -9.42 6.31 -8.34
C LEU A 253 -8.08 5.75 -7.89
N TYR A 254 -7.56 4.74 -8.59
CA TYR A 254 -6.21 4.21 -8.45
C TYR A 254 -5.33 4.88 -9.52
N LEU A 255 -4.73 6.05 -9.15
CA LEU A 255 -3.85 6.82 -10.01
C LEU A 255 -2.40 6.38 -9.79
N SER A 256 -1.96 5.45 -10.60
CA SER A 256 -0.65 4.81 -10.51
C SER A 256 0.26 5.34 -11.60
N HIS A 257 1.01 6.41 -11.30
CA HIS A 257 1.93 6.99 -12.26
C HIS A 257 3.08 6.04 -12.63
N TYR A 258 3.53 6.07 -13.88
CA TYR A 258 4.81 5.47 -14.30
C TYR A 258 6.02 6.30 -13.84
N ALA A 259 5.83 7.62 -13.65
CA ALA A 259 6.82 8.50 -13.04
C ALA A 259 7.03 8.07 -11.56
N VAL A 260 8.27 8.06 -11.08
CA VAL A 260 9.48 8.66 -11.67
C VAL A 260 10.46 7.58 -12.21
N HIS A 261 9.93 6.42 -12.63
CA HIS A 261 10.70 5.31 -13.17
C HIS A 261 11.43 5.69 -14.47
N THR A 262 12.53 5.01 -14.76
CA THR A 262 13.23 5.14 -16.07
C THR A 262 12.32 4.76 -17.26
N PRO A 263 12.57 5.32 -18.49
CA PRO A 263 13.66 6.22 -18.82
C PRO A 263 13.50 7.61 -18.20
N LEU A 264 14.61 8.27 -17.83
CA LEU A 264 14.55 9.63 -17.33
C LEU A 264 14.25 10.60 -18.48
N GLN A 265 13.03 11.10 -18.51
CA GLN A 265 12.55 12.04 -19.52
C GLN A 265 11.55 13.01 -18.90
N ALA A 266 11.78 14.30 -19.07
CA ALA A 266 10.91 15.34 -18.56
C ALA A 266 10.83 16.53 -19.53
N LYS A 267 9.92 17.45 -19.24
CA LYS A 267 9.73 18.68 -20.04
C LYS A 267 10.98 19.55 -19.96
N LYS A 268 11.58 19.90 -21.10
CA LYS A 268 12.86 20.64 -21.21
C LYS A 268 12.87 21.91 -20.37
N LYS A 269 11.77 22.67 -20.36
CA LYS A 269 11.64 23.91 -19.55
C LYS A 269 11.80 23.66 -18.05
N ILE A 270 11.33 22.51 -17.56
CA ILE A 270 11.44 22.16 -16.13
C ILE A 270 12.85 21.64 -15.84
N ILE A 271 13.45 20.86 -16.74
CA ILE A 271 14.85 20.43 -16.60
C ILE A 271 15.75 21.66 -16.47
N ALA A 272 15.66 22.64 -17.38
CA ALA A 272 16.46 23.86 -17.37
C ALA A 272 16.36 24.62 -16.04
N LYS A 273 15.16 24.68 -15.41
CA LYS A 273 14.99 25.25 -14.08
C LYS A 273 15.89 24.58 -13.02
N TYR A 274 15.99 23.25 -13.08
CA TYR A 274 16.79 22.50 -12.10
C TYR A 274 18.29 22.44 -12.46
N GLU A 275 18.66 22.66 -13.72
CA GLU A 275 20.05 22.83 -14.14
C GLU A 275 20.66 24.14 -13.57
N GLU A 276 19.82 25.18 -13.42
CA GLU A 276 20.21 26.45 -12.79
C GLU A 276 20.20 26.40 -11.25
N LYS A 277 19.55 25.38 -10.65
CA LYS A 277 19.44 25.24 -9.19
C LYS A 277 20.71 24.56 -8.64
N PRO A 278 21.34 25.12 -7.59
CA PRO A 278 22.48 24.47 -6.95
C PRO A 278 22.12 23.07 -6.48
N ALA A 279 22.98 22.10 -6.83
CA ALA A 279 22.89 20.74 -6.30
C ALA A 279 23.01 20.75 -4.78
N THR A 280 22.41 19.78 -4.13
CA THR A 280 22.61 19.53 -2.70
C THR A 280 23.57 18.34 -2.53
N GLU A 281 24.04 18.10 -1.31
CA GLU A 281 24.91 16.98 -1.00
C GLU A 281 24.32 15.63 -1.42
N HIS A 282 22.98 15.52 -1.42
CA HIS A 282 22.29 14.24 -1.64
C HIS A 282 21.46 14.18 -2.91
N HIS A 283 21.07 15.33 -3.50
CA HIS A 283 20.22 15.38 -4.69
C HIS A 283 20.75 16.40 -5.69
N ASP A 284 20.95 15.95 -6.94
CA ASP A 284 21.61 16.73 -7.98
C ASP A 284 21.10 16.44 -9.40
N ASN A 285 20.10 15.56 -9.59
CA ASN A 285 19.63 15.15 -10.90
C ASN A 285 18.48 16.04 -11.44
N PRO A 286 18.74 16.96 -12.41
CA PRO A 286 17.72 17.89 -12.90
C PRO A 286 16.56 17.20 -13.63
N THR A 287 16.84 16.14 -14.39
CA THR A 287 15.79 15.42 -15.13
C THR A 287 14.85 14.69 -14.18
N TYR A 288 15.41 14.03 -13.16
CA TYR A 288 14.61 13.36 -12.13
C TYR A 288 13.80 14.37 -11.32
N ALA A 289 14.37 15.50 -10.94
CA ALA A 289 13.70 16.59 -10.28
C ALA A 289 12.50 17.11 -11.09
N ALA A 290 12.67 17.24 -12.41
CA ALA A 290 11.59 17.66 -13.32
C ALA A 290 10.48 16.61 -13.46
N MET A 291 10.80 15.31 -13.33
CA MET A 291 9.79 14.25 -13.27
C MET A 291 9.01 14.32 -11.95
N ILE A 292 9.69 14.51 -10.81
CA ILE A 292 9.07 14.71 -9.49
C ILE A 292 8.14 15.93 -9.51
N GLU A 293 8.59 17.07 -10.05
CA GLU A 293 7.74 18.27 -10.17
C GLU A 293 6.50 18.02 -11.03
N SER A 294 6.60 17.15 -12.04
CA SER A 294 5.44 16.78 -12.86
C SER A 294 4.44 15.93 -12.07
N VAL A 295 4.91 15.04 -11.19
CA VAL A 295 4.08 14.31 -10.23
C VAL A 295 3.43 15.26 -9.23
N ASP A 296 4.19 16.19 -8.66
CA ASP A 296 3.66 17.18 -7.73
C ASP A 296 2.55 18.04 -8.36
N LYS A 297 2.73 18.45 -9.61
CA LYS A 297 1.71 19.17 -10.38
C LYS A 297 0.46 18.32 -10.62
N SER A 298 0.63 17.02 -10.87
CA SER A 298 -0.48 16.08 -11.00
C SER A 298 -1.31 16.04 -9.72
N VAL A 299 -0.67 15.85 -8.56
CA VAL A 299 -1.34 15.88 -7.25
C VAL A 299 -2.09 17.20 -7.05
N GLY A 300 -1.43 18.33 -7.34
CA GLY A 300 -2.05 19.65 -7.23
C GLY A 300 -3.29 19.81 -8.10
N ARG A 301 -3.28 19.28 -9.34
CA ARG A 301 -4.41 19.33 -10.28
C ARG A 301 -5.59 18.48 -9.79
N VAL A 302 -5.33 17.27 -9.29
CA VAL A 302 -6.35 16.38 -8.72
C VAL A 302 -6.99 17.04 -7.51
N VAL A 303 -6.20 17.50 -6.54
CA VAL A 303 -6.71 18.19 -5.33
C VAL A 303 -7.55 19.41 -5.71
N LYS A 304 -7.03 20.28 -6.58
CA LYS A 304 -7.76 21.48 -7.04
C LYS A 304 -9.08 21.14 -7.74
N ARG A 305 -9.15 20.01 -8.48
CA ARG A 305 -10.41 19.57 -9.09
C ARG A 305 -11.42 19.14 -8.05
N LEU A 306 -11.01 18.37 -7.05
CA LEU A 306 -11.88 17.99 -5.93
C LEU A 306 -12.41 19.20 -5.18
N GLU A 307 -11.56 20.21 -4.93
CA GLU A 307 -11.95 21.48 -4.31
C GLU A 307 -13.01 22.22 -5.14
N LYS A 308 -12.78 22.38 -6.45
CA LYS A 308 -13.71 23.06 -7.36
C LYS A 308 -15.08 22.38 -7.47
N LEU A 309 -15.14 21.07 -7.26
CA LEU A 309 -16.38 20.27 -7.30
C LEU A 309 -17.05 20.14 -5.93
N GLY A 310 -16.49 20.76 -4.86
CA GLY A 310 -17.02 20.62 -3.50
C GLY A 310 -16.89 19.21 -2.92
N LEU A 311 -15.92 18.41 -3.41
CA LEU A 311 -15.73 17.03 -3.00
C LEU A 311 -14.66 16.86 -1.91
N THR A 312 -14.00 17.92 -1.47
CA THR A 312 -12.88 17.85 -0.52
C THR A 312 -13.25 17.08 0.74
N GLU A 313 -14.36 17.44 1.38
CA GLU A 313 -14.80 16.84 2.66
C GLU A 313 -15.29 15.39 2.53
N LYS A 314 -15.54 14.95 1.30
CA LYS A 314 -16.01 13.59 0.97
C LYS A 314 -14.95 12.73 0.32
N THR A 315 -13.68 13.17 0.29
CA THR A 315 -12.61 12.45 -0.41
C THR A 315 -11.41 12.19 0.49
N VAL A 316 -11.05 10.92 0.60
CA VAL A 316 -9.77 10.49 1.17
C VAL A 316 -8.72 10.46 0.07
N ILE A 317 -7.53 10.98 0.37
CA ILE A 317 -6.38 10.91 -0.54
C ILE A 317 -5.25 10.16 0.18
N ILE A 318 -4.75 9.12 -0.47
CA ILE A 318 -3.58 8.33 -0.04
C ILE A 318 -2.50 8.54 -1.09
N PHE A 319 -1.31 8.97 -0.68
CA PHE A 319 -0.15 9.15 -1.54
C PHE A 319 1.00 8.30 -1.04
N THR A 320 1.60 7.46 -1.90
CA THR A 320 2.72 6.58 -1.53
C THR A 320 3.54 6.17 -2.77
N SER A 321 4.63 5.41 -2.55
CA SER A 321 5.45 4.77 -3.58
C SER A 321 5.36 3.24 -3.49
N ASP A 322 5.68 2.55 -4.59
CA ASP A 322 5.65 1.08 -4.65
C ASP A 322 6.96 0.40 -4.21
N ASN A 323 8.06 1.11 -4.21
CA ASN A 323 9.36 0.72 -3.64
C ASN A 323 10.25 1.95 -3.48
N GLY A 324 11.44 1.78 -2.91
CA GLY A 324 12.45 2.83 -2.84
C GLY A 324 12.93 3.29 -4.21
N GLY A 325 13.56 4.46 -4.27
CA GLY A 325 14.08 5.05 -5.50
C GLY A 325 15.28 4.32 -6.07
N HIS A 326 15.63 4.60 -7.32
CA HIS A 326 16.73 3.98 -8.03
C HIS A 326 18.07 4.61 -7.65
N GLY A 327 18.99 3.85 -7.03
CA GLY A 327 20.21 4.36 -6.40
C GLY A 327 21.26 5.03 -7.28
N LYS A 328 21.14 4.89 -8.63
CA LYS A 328 21.98 5.67 -9.57
C LYS A 328 21.35 7.01 -9.97
N ILE A 329 20.14 7.29 -9.49
CA ILE A 329 19.34 8.43 -9.92
C ILE A 329 19.11 9.39 -8.78
N THR A 330 18.81 8.88 -7.58
CA THR A 330 18.56 9.66 -6.38
C THR A 330 19.25 9.05 -5.16
N SER A 331 19.60 9.88 -4.20
CA SER A 331 20.13 9.45 -2.92
C SER A 331 19.01 9.08 -1.94
N HIS A 332 19.29 8.13 -1.07
CA HIS A 332 18.39 7.70 -0.01
C HIS A 332 18.89 8.08 1.39
N TYR A 333 20.01 8.83 1.44
CA TYR A 333 20.59 9.23 2.73
C TYR A 333 19.52 9.82 3.67
N PRO A 334 19.46 9.40 4.95
CA PRO A 334 20.42 8.55 5.66
C PRO A 334 20.20 7.03 5.51
N LEU A 335 19.22 6.59 4.72
CA LEU A 335 18.85 5.19 4.55
C LEU A 335 19.88 4.43 3.73
N ARG A 336 20.24 3.22 4.16
CA ARG A 336 21.08 2.31 3.37
C ARG A 336 20.29 1.70 2.22
N GLY A 337 20.97 1.53 1.09
CA GLY A 337 20.44 0.82 -0.06
C GLY A 337 19.46 1.64 -0.90
N ASN A 338 18.75 0.96 -1.79
CA ASN A 338 17.88 1.54 -2.81
C ASN A 338 16.98 0.46 -3.42
N LYS A 339 16.14 0.83 -4.40
CA LYS A 339 15.35 -0.14 -5.18
C LYS A 339 16.16 -1.39 -5.49
N GLY A 340 15.59 -2.56 -5.23
CA GLY A 340 16.21 -3.85 -5.52
C GLY A 340 17.00 -4.44 -4.36
N ASN A 341 16.94 -3.88 -3.14
CA ASN A 341 17.42 -4.55 -1.93
C ASN A 341 16.46 -4.29 -0.74
N PHE A 342 16.69 -4.99 0.37
CA PHE A 342 15.80 -4.95 1.54
C PHE A 342 16.37 -4.14 2.72
N TYR A 343 17.40 -3.34 2.50
CA TYR A 343 17.74 -2.28 3.42
C TYR A 343 16.69 -1.17 3.35
N GLU A 344 16.68 -0.28 4.34
CA GLU A 344 15.63 0.74 4.49
C GLU A 344 15.39 1.55 3.20
N GLY A 345 16.45 1.95 2.48
CA GLY A 345 16.34 2.71 1.25
C GLY A 345 15.64 1.97 0.09
N GLY A 346 15.53 0.64 0.16
CA GLY A 346 14.83 -0.14 -0.86
C GLY A 346 13.35 -0.37 -0.57
N ILE A 347 12.94 -0.32 0.70
CA ILE A 347 11.59 -0.69 1.12
C ILE A 347 10.85 0.38 1.93
N ARG A 348 11.54 1.34 2.57
CA ARG A 348 10.90 2.48 3.23
C ARG A 348 10.46 3.49 2.17
N VAL A 349 9.19 3.89 2.22
CA VAL A 349 8.56 4.75 1.21
C VAL A 349 7.80 5.91 1.87
N PRO A 350 7.60 7.04 1.17
CA PRO A 350 6.73 8.09 1.68
C PRO A 350 5.27 7.59 1.73
N LEU A 351 4.55 7.98 2.78
CA LEU A 351 3.11 7.75 2.90
C LEU A 351 2.46 8.98 3.54
N ILE A 352 1.49 9.54 2.84
CA ILE A 352 0.67 10.66 3.30
C ILE A 352 -0.79 10.27 3.15
N VAL A 353 -1.59 10.47 4.20
CA VAL A 353 -3.03 10.25 4.17
C VAL A 353 -3.76 11.51 4.58
N LYS A 354 -4.58 12.05 3.68
CA LYS A 354 -5.53 13.12 3.97
C LYS A 354 -6.93 12.53 4.08
N TRP A 355 -7.56 12.67 5.24
CA TRP A 355 -8.94 12.27 5.49
C TRP A 355 -9.64 13.36 6.29
N PRO A 356 -10.35 14.29 5.62
CA PRO A 356 -11.02 15.40 6.26
C PRO A 356 -11.99 14.94 7.35
N GLY A 357 -12.01 15.66 8.46
CA GLY A 357 -12.85 15.35 9.61
C GLY A 357 -12.40 14.15 10.48
N VAL A 358 -11.37 13.40 10.04
CA VAL A 358 -10.84 12.24 10.77
C VAL A 358 -9.36 12.43 11.11
N VAL A 359 -8.54 12.69 10.10
CA VAL A 359 -7.10 12.90 10.30
C VAL A 359 -6.83 14.33 10.76
N LYS A 360 -6.13 14.49 11.88
CA LYS A 360 -5.66 15.80 12.34
C LYS A 360 -4.58 16.33 11.38
N PRO A 361 -4.75 17.53 10.82
CA PRO A 361 -3.71 18.16 10.00
C PRO A 361 -2.36 18.23 10.70
N GLU A 362 -1.28 18.20 9.90
CA GLU A 362 0.12 18.25 10.35
C GLU A 362 0.53 17.12 11.31
N SER A 363 -0.28 16.06 11.41
CA SER A 363 0.04 14.93 12.26
C SER A 363 1.11 14.02 11.66
N LYS A 364 1.86 13.34 12.53
CA LYS A 364 2.91 12.39 12.15
C LYS A 364 2.70 11.06 12.87
N CYS A 365 2.92 9.96 12.16
CA CYS A 365 2.85 8.62 12.70
C CYS A 365 4.19 7.90 12.50
N LYS A 366 4.70 7.28 13.58
CA LYS A 366 5.94 6.47 13.59
C LYS A 366 5.66 4.97 13.71
N VAL A 367 4.38 4.59 13.79
CA VAL A 367 4.03 3.16 13.86
C VAL A 367 4.30 2.53 12.49
N PRO A 368 5.06 1.42 12.44
CA PRO A 368 5.37 0.76 11.18
C PRO A 368 4.11 0.23 10.48
N VAL A 369 3.92 0.62 9.22
CA VAL A 369 2.84 0.19 8.35
C VAL A 369 3.40 -0.34 7.03
N ILE A 370 2.65 -1.18 6.31
CA ILE A 370 3.13 -1.83 5.09
C ILE A 370 2.02 -1.92 4.04
N SER A 371 2.38 -2.13 2.79
CA SER A 371 1.47 -2.12 1.65
C SER A 371 0.24 -3.04 1.79
N THR A 372 0.34 -4.14 2.52
CA THR A 372 -0.80 -5.04 2.79
C THR A 372 -1.92 -4.37 3.58
N ASP A 373 -1.61 -3.30 4.33
CA ASP A 373 -2.53 -2.58 5.20
C ASP A 373 -3.53 -1.73 4.41
N PHE A 374 -3.24 -1.38 3.17
CA PHE A 374 -4.13 -0.54 2.39
C PHE A 374 -5.48 -1.20 2.11
N TYR A 375 -5.50 -2.52 1.86
CA TYR A 375 -6.75 -3.23 1.61
C TYR A 375 -7.75 -3.10 2.78
N PRO A 376 -7.45 -3.59 4.01
CA PRO A 376 -8.37 -3.45 5.14
C PRO A 376 -8.64 -2.00 5.53
N THR A 377 -7.69 -1.10 5.31
CA THR A 377 -7.85 0.33 5.58
C THR A 377 -8.88 0.96 4.66
N ILE A 378 -8.80 0.70 3.36
CA ILE A 378 -9.75 1.21 2.36
C ILE A 378 -11.15 0.67 2.64
N LEU A 379 -11.30 -0.60 3.00
CA LEU A 379 -12.60 -1.16 3.40
C LEU A 379 -13.16 -0.42 4.62
N ALA A 380 -12.33 -0.21 5.64
CA ALA A 380 -12.75 0.52 6.85
C ALA A 380 -13.13 1.98 6.55
N MET A 381 -12.38 2.68 5.69
CA MET A 381 -12.70 4.03 5.21
C MET A 381 -14.03 4.08 4.45
N ALA A 382 -14.31 3.05 3.65
CA ALA A 382 -15.55 2.90 2.91
C ALA A 382 -16.75 2.45 3.78
N GLY A 383 -16.53 2.18 5.07
CA GLY A 383 -17.54 1.64 5.98
C GLY A 383 -17.96 0.21 5.66
N LEU A 384 -17.07 -0.56 5.02
CA LEU A 384 -17.34 -1.94 4.60
C LEU A 384 -16.83 -2.96 5.63
N ALA A 385 -17.48 -4.12 5.64
CA ALA A 385 -17.03 -5.25 6.45
C ALA A 385 -15.64 -5.71 5.99
N GLN A 386 -14.80 -6.03 6.96
CA GLN A 386 -13.48 -6.60 6.71
C GLN A 386 -13.59 -7.99 6.08
N ARG A 387 -12.64 -8.36 5.23
CA ARG A 387 -12.53 -9.67 4.57
C ARG A 387 -11.27 -10.40 5.04
N PRO A 388 -11.18 -10.87 6.31
CA PRO A 388 -9.93 -11.38 6.89
C PRO A 388 -9.37 -12.62 6.20
N LYS A 389 -10.20 -13.37 5.48
CA LYS A 389 -9.75 -14.49 4.64
C LYS A 389 -9.05 -14.01 3.36
N GLN A 390 -9.35 -12.79 2.90
CA GLN A 390 -8.69 -12.18 1.74
C GLN A 390 -7.45 -11.41 2.18
N HIS A 391 -7.58 -10.39 3.02
CA HIS A 391 -6.46 -9.56 3.45
C HIS A 391 -5.76 -10.11 4.72
N VAL A 392 -5.38 -11.38 4.65
CA VAL A 392 -4.90 -12.17 5.81
C VAL A 392 -3.63 -11.58 6.48
N ASP A 393 -2.86 -10.77 5.75
CA ASP A 393 -1.60 -10.20 6.24
C ASP A 393 -1.72 -8.69 6.55
N GLY A 394 -2.82 -8.04 6.15
CA GLY A 394 -3.02 -6.60 6.35
C GLY A 394 -3.78 -6.26 7.64
N ALA A 395 -3.43 -5.15 8.25
CA ALA A 395 -4.14 -4.55 9.37
C ALA A 395 -4.66 -3.15 8.99
N SER A 396 -5.91 -2.82 9.34
CA SER A 396 -6.41 -1.46 9.11
C SER A 396 -5.65 -0.44 9.94
N ILE A 397 -5.14 0.61 9.29
CA ILE A 397 -4.47 1.74 9.94
C ILE A 397 -5.43 2.85 10.35
N VAL A 398 -6.74 2.66 10.23
CA VAL A 398 -7.75 3.65 10.66
C VAL A 398 -7.59 4.06 12.12
N PRO A 399 -7.27 3.18 13.09
CA PRO A 399 -6.99 3.60 14.46
C PRO A 399 -5.83 4.59 14.56
N LEU A 400 -4.74 4.39 13.79
CA LEU A 400 -3.61 5.33 13.75
C LEU A 400 -4.02 6.68 13.16
N LEU A 401 -4.84 6.66 12.08
CA LEU A 401 -5.33 7.88 11.43
C LEU A 401 -6.23 8.71 12.34
N LYS A 402 -6.97 8.08 13.23
CA LYS A 402 -7.78 8.73 14.27
C LYS A 402 -6.97 9.17 15.48
N GLN A 403 -5.72 8.72 15.60
CA GLN A 403 -4.87 8.92 16.77
C GLN A 403 -5.47 8.32 18.07
N ASP A 404 -6.34 7.31 17.96
CA ASP A 404 -7.04 6.72 19.08
C ASP A 404 -6.26 5.54 19.69
N GLU A 405 -5.71 4.63 18.84
CA GLU A 405 -5.08 3.37 19.28
C GLU A 405 -3.93 2.96 18.34
N ASN A 406 -3.13 2.01 18.79
CA ASN A 406 -2.17 1.29 17.97
C ASN A 406 -2.82 0.13 17.21
N ILE A 407 -2.19 -0.27 16.12
CA ILE A 407 -2.58 -1.49 15.41
C ILE A 407 -1.96 -2.71 16.10
N ARG A 408 -2.74 -3.81 16.16
CA ARG A 408 -2.25 -5.08 16.73
C ARG A 408 -1.49 -5.85 15.66
N ARG A 409 -0.17 -5.74 15.71
CA ARG A 409 0.73 -6.49 14.84
C ARG A 409 2.08 -6.67 15.54
N ASP A 410 2.59 -7.91 15.57
CA ASP A 410 3.86 -8.21 16.21
C ASP A 410 5.05 -7.83 15.35
N ALA A 411 4.98 -8.06 14.04
CA ALA A 411 6.10 -7.81 13.13
C ALA A 411 5.64 -7.57 11.69
N LEU A 412 6.55 -7.01 10.88
CA LEU A 412 6.47 -6.92 9.43
C LEU A 412 7.43 -7.95 8.83
N TYR A 413 7.05 -8.50 7.66
CA TYR A 413 7.81 -9.55 7.00
C TYR A 413 8.00 -9.26 5.53
N TRP A 414 9.16 -9.68 4.99
CA TRP A 414 9.47 -9.68 3.57
C TRP A 414 10.11 -11.00 3.18
N HIS A 415 9.87 -11.41 1.96
CA HIS A 415 10.44 -12.63 1.39
C HIS A 415 10.69 -12.46 -0.10
N TYR A 416 11.92 -12.67 -0.51
CA TYR A 416 12.36 -12.49 -1.88
C TYR A 416 13.30 -13.64 -2.28
N PRO A 417 12.78 -14.73 -2.87
CA PRO A 417 13.57 -15.91 -3.20
C PRO A 417 14.19 -15.85 -4.60
N ASN A 418 14.42 -14.65 -5.12
CA ASN A 418 14.81 -14.38 -6.49
C ASN A 418 16.06 -13.49 -6.55
N TYR A 419 16.66 -13.37 -7.71
CA TYR A 419 17.77 -12.45 -7.97
C TYR A 419 17.28 -11.26 -8.79
N ILE A 420 17.75 -10.06 -8.48
CA ILE A 420 17.70 -8.95 -9.42
C ILE A 420 19.02 -8.97 -10.20
N GLY A 421 18.93 -8.99 -11.54
CA GLY A 421 20.06 -9.22 -12.43
C GLY A 421 21.28 -8.35 -12.16
N ALA A 422 22.45 -8.87 -12.44
CA ALA A 422 23.72 -8.16 -12.34
C ALA A 422 23.66 -6.83 -13.12
N GLY A 423 24.04 -5.75 -12.44
CA GLY A 423 23.98 -4.38 -13.00
C GLY A 423 22.78 -3.56 -12.52
N HIS A 424 21.78 -4.15 -11.83
CA HIS A 424 20.83 -3.36 -11.06
C HIS A 424 21.52 -2.80 -9.81
N PRO A 425 21.44 -1.51 -9.51
CA PRO A 425 22.19 -0.89 -8.41
C PRO A 425 21.95 -1.53 -7.05
N GLY A 426 20.76 -2.07 -6.83
CA GLY A 426 20.38 -2.71 -5.59
C GLY A 426 20.80 -4.18 -5.47
N GLY A 427 20.92 -4.88 -6.60
CA GLY A 427 21.43 -6.26 -6.68
C GLY A 427 20.81 -7.23 -5.68
N ALA A 428 19.48 -7.24 -5.52
CA ALA A 428 18.85 -8.10 -4.53
C ALA A 428 19.25 -9.55 -4.73
N ARG A 429 19.66 -10.14 -3.61
CA ARG A 429 19.92 -11.57 -3.48
C ARG A 429 18.76 -12.21 -2.72
N PRO A 430 18.54 -13.52 -2.90
CA PRO A 430 17.49 -14.23 -2.19
C PRO A 430 17.61 -14.06 -0.67
N CYS A 431 16.57 -13.50 -0.05
CA CYS A 431 16.57 -13.21 1.37
C CYS A 431 15.14 -13.23 1.98
N SER A 432 15.09 -13.28 3.31
CA SER A 432 13.90 -12.92 4.08
C SER A 432 14.24 -11.88 5.14
N VAL A 433 13.25 -11.07 5.50
CA VAL A 433 13.42 -9.99 6.46
C VAL A 433 12.26 -9.98 7.45
N ILE A 434 12.54 -9.68 8.71
CA ILE A 434 11.57 -9.37 9.75
C ILE A 434 11.90 -8.03 10.38
N ARG A 435 10.89 -7.18 10.61
CA ARG A 435 10.96 -6.03 11.50
C ARG A 435 9.98 -6.20 12.66
N ARG A 436 10.51 -6.19 13.90
CA ARG A 436 9.71 -6.21 15.12
C ARG A 436 10.09 -5.04 16.01
N GLY A 437 9.17 -4.08 16.14
CA GLY A 437 9.47 -2.81 16.79
C GLY A 437 10.62 -2.08 16.08
N ASP A 438 11.68 -1.78 16.83
CA ASP A 438 12.89 -1.12 16.30
C ASP A 438 13.91 -2.10 15.71
N TRP A 439 13.73 -3.40 15.91
CA TRP A 439 14.68 -4.42 15.45
C TRP A 439 14.33 -4.94 14.06
N LYS A 440 15.35 -5.04 13.22
CA LYS A 440 15.27 -5.62 11.88
C LYS A 440 16.33 -6.70 11.70
N LEU A 441 15.90 -7.88 11.26
CA LEU A 441 16.77 -8.99 10.89
C LEU A 441 16.63 -9.29 9.42
N ILE A 442 17.77 -9.46 8.73
CA ILE A 442 17.86 -9.91 7.33
C ILE A 442 18.56 -11.27 7.31
N GLU A 443 17.93 -12.28 6.68
CA GLU A 443 18.52 -13.59 6.43
C GLU A 443 18.82 -13.73 4.95
N SER A 444 20.09 -13.86 4.58
CA SER A 444 20.57 -14.21 3.23
C SER A 444 20.48 -15.72 3.03
N PHE A 445 19.97 -16.16 1.88
CA PHE A 445 19.86 -17.59 1.59
C PHE A 445 21.08 -18.18 0.89
N GLU A 446 21.96 -17.36 0.32
CA GLU A 446 23.18 -17.84 -0.35
C GLU A 446 24.16 -18.47 0.65
N ASP A 447 24.39 -17.80 1.75
CA ASP A 447 25.38 -18.11 2.78
C ASP A 447 24.78 -18.33 4.18
N ASN A 448 23.45 -18.23 4.31
CA ASN A 448 22.72 -18.27 5.58
C ASN A 448 23.16 -17.19 6.58
N ARG A 449 23.73 -16.09 6.10
CA ARG A 449 24.14 -14.97 6.95
C ARG A 449 22.91 -14.27 7.52
N LEU A 450 23.02 -13.91 8.81
CA LEU A 450 22.05 -13.09 9.53
C LEU A 450 22.67 -11.73 9.79
N GLU A 451 21.92 -10.66 9.51
CA GLU A 451 22.27 -9.29 9.85
C GLU A 451 21.19 -8.74 10.77
N LEU A 452 21.57 -8.10 11.89
CA LEU A 452 20.64 -7.53 12.88
C LEU A 452 20.92 -6.05 13.06
N TYR A 453 19.86 -5.22 12.95
CA TYR A 453 19.95 -3.77 13.11
C TYR A 453 18.93 -3.24 14.11
N ASN A 454 19.31 -2.18 14.86
CA ASN A 454 18.40 -1.39 15.67
C ASN A 454 18.08 -0.08 14.96
N LEU A 455 16.94 -0.02 14.24
CA LEU A 455 16.55 1.13 13.42
C LEU A 455 16.26 2.42 14.19
N LYS A 456 16.12 2.34 15.54
CA LYS A 456 15.96 3.52 16.39
C LYS A 456 17.26 4.30 16.51
N ASP A 457 18.37 3.57 16.64
CA ASP A 457 19.68 4.13 16.90
C ASP A 457 20.54 4.17 15.64
N ASP A 458 20.30 3.24 14.70
CA ASP A 458 21.00 3.07 13.42
C ASP A 458 20.02 2.93 12.27
N LEU A 459 19.38 4.03 11.88
CA LEU A 459 18.47 4.07 10.74
C LEU A 459 19.16 3.76 9.40
N GLY A 460 20.48 3.99 9.35
CA GLY A 460 21.35 3.74 8.20
C GLY A 460 21.85 2.31 8.07
N GLU A 461 21.52 1.41 9.02
CA GLU A 461 21.90 0.00 8.98
C GLU A 461 23.43 -0.20 8.79
N GLN A 462 24.24 0.57 9.52
CA GLN A 462 25.70 0.58 9.41
C GLN A 462 26.38 -0.44 10.35
N GLU A 463 25.74 -0.75 11.48
CA GLU A 463 26.29 -1.62 12.52
C GLU A 463 25.49 -2.93 12.61
N ASP A 464 26.11 -4.04 12.15
CA ASP A 464 25.53 -5.37 12.25
C ASP A 464 25.71 -5.94 13.67
N LEU A 465 24.63 -6.06 14.41
CA LEU A 465 24.57 -6.53 15.79
C LEU A 465 24.33 -8.05 15.93
N ALA A 466 24.29 -8.82 14.81
CA ALA A 466 23.93 -10.23 14.85
C ALA A 466 24.83 -11.07 15.75
N SER A 467 26.13 -10.83 15.72
CA SER A 467 27.12 -11.53 16.55
C SER A 467 27.17 -11.04 18.00
N SER A 468 26.93 -9.75 18.25
CA SER A 468 26.96 -9.16 19.60
C SER A 468 25.65 -9.38 20.36
N MET A 469 24.53 -9.67 19.66
CA MET A 469 23.21 -9.90 20.22
C MET A 469 22.58 -11.23 19.80
N PRO A 470 23.22 -12.39 20.09
CA PRO A 470 22.82 -13.69 19.58
C PRO A 470 21.40 -14.13 20.01
N GLU A 471 20.96 -13.78 21.21
CA GLU A 471 19.62 -14.12 21.72
C GLU A 471 18.54 -13.40 20.90
N LYS A 472 18.70 -12.09 20.64
CA LYS A 472 17.79 -11.28 19.84
C LYS A 472 17.78 -11.78 18.38
N THR A 473 18.93 -12.08 17.83
CA THR A 473 19.07 -12.64 16.48
C THR A 473 18.30 -13.95 16.35
N GLN A 474 18.46 -14.87 17.29
CA GLN A 474 17.76 -16.17 17.29
C GLN A 474 16.25 -16.02 17.53
N GLU A 475 15.82 -15.08 18.38
CA GLU A 475 14.40 -14.78 18.60
C GLU A 475 13.73 -14.40 17.27
N LEU A 476 14.26 -13.39 16.59
CA LEU A 476 13.69 -12.88 15.33
C LEU A 476 13.78 -13.90 14.21
N HIS A 477 14.88 -14.66 14.14
CA HIS A 477 15.05 -15.70 13.12
C HIS A 477 14.03 -16.85 13.31
N ARG A 478 13.71 -17.24 14.55
CA ARG A 478 12.64 -18.23 14.81
C ARG A 478 11.28 -17.71 14.35
N MET A 479 10.94 -16.45 14.66
CA MET A 479 9.70 -15.83 14.19
C MET A 479 9.62 -15.77 12.67
N LEU A 480 10.72 -15.41 12.00
CA LEU A 480 10.80 -15.34 10.54
C LEU A 480 10.59 -16.72 9.90
N LYS A 481 11.20 -17.78 10.44
CA LYS A 481 11.00 -19.16 9.97
C LYS A 481 9.57 -19.64 10.18
N GLN A 482 8.97 -19.34 11.33
CA GLN A 482 7.58 -19.68 11.61
C GLN A 482 6.64 -19.00 10.61
N TRP A 483 6.81 -17.67 10.40
CA TRP A 483 5.99 -16.93 9.43
C TRP A 483 6.13 -17.51 8.01
N ARG A 484 7.33 -17.86 7.56
CA ARG A 484 7.53 -18.49 6.24
C ARG A 484 6.75 -19.79 6.09
N ALA A 485 6.72 -20.63 7.12
CA ALA A 485 5.95 -21.86 7.12
C ALA A 485 4.44 -21.59 7.06
N GLU A 486 3.93 -20.66 7.88
CA GLU A 486 2.52 -20.24 7.91
C GLU A 486 2.07 -19.59 6.59
N ALA A 487 2.92 -18.75 6.01
CA ALA A 487 2.66 -18.09 4.73
C ALA A 487 2.87 -19.02 3.52
N LYS A 488 3.43 -20.23 3.72
CA LYS A 488 3.74 -21.23 2.68
C LYS A 488 4.57 -20.63 1.54
N VAL A 489 5.55 -19.82 1.89
CA VAL A 489 6.40 -19.15 0.90
C VAL A 489 7.27 -20.17 0.15
N GLN A 490 7.60 -19.86 -1.11
CA GLN A 490 8.47 -20.69 -1.93
C GLN A 490 9.93 -20.33 -1.66
N MET A 491 10.75 -21.32 -1.30
CA MET A 491 12.17 -21.14 -1.04
C MET A 491 13.00 -21.40 -2.29
N PRO A 492 14.12 -20.68 -2.48
CA PRO A 492 15.08 -21.01 -3.52
C PRO A 492 15.78 -22.35 -3.17
N LYS A 493 16.39 -22.99 -4.16
CA LYS A 493 17.09 -24.28 -4.01
C LYS A 493 18.57 -24.09 -4.27
N ARG A 494 19.42 -24.93 -3.70
CA ARG A 494 20.85 -24.96 -4.06
C ARG A 494 20.99 -25.29 -5.54
N ASN A 495 21.85 -24.54 -6.21
CA ASN A 495 22.17 -24.80 -7.61
C ASN A 495 23.27 -25.86 -7.70
N PRO A 496 22.99 -27.05 -8.28
CA PRO A 496 24.00 -28.10 -8.39
C PRO A 496 25.14 -27.75 -9.36
N ASP A 497 24.91 -26.80 -10.28
CA ASP A 497 25.89 -26.39 -11.29
C ASP A 497 26.75 -25.22 -10.80
N TYR A 498 26.58 -24.76 -9.57
CA TYR A 498 27.37 -23.68 -8.97
C TYR A 498 28.65 -24.24 -8.35
N ASP A 499 29.79 -23.83 -8.89
CA ASP A 499 31.11 -24.08 -8.33
C ASP A 499 31.63 -22.81 -7.64
N PRO A 500 31.71 -22.77 -6.31
CA PRO A 500 32.35 -21.64 -5.62
C PRO A 500 33.89 -21.75 -5.86
N LYS A 501 34.41 -21.00 -6.82
CA LYS A 501 35.85 -20.88 -7.05
C LYS A 501 36.52 -20.14 -5.91
#